data_69a9f18c0de754090f075a44bb076dba
#
_entry.id   69a9f18c0de754090f075a44bb076dba
#
_cell.length_a   1.000
_cell.length_b   1.000
_cell.length_c   1.000
_cell.angle_alpha   90.00
_cell.angle_beta   90.00
_cell.angle_gamma   90.00
#
_symmetry.space_group_name_H-M   'P 1'
#
loop_
_entity.id
_entity.type
_entity.pdbx_description
1 polymer ?
#
loop_
_entity_poly.entity_id
_entity_poly.type
_entity_poly.pdbx_seq_one_letter_code
_entity_poly.pdbx_strand_id
1 'polypeptide(L)'
;YTTLFRSKDCSKIAIRHPAWSSGVKVKKNGREIFCERSESGYILVDLDTQEINRIDLEFQMEPIVIAANRKISYDARKAAIIMGPLLYCFESIDNGSEIEELGLYAQGELETKRNSIAGKEINTIYAKGTRRRELEGDTLYGVYQEMKEDVKLTAIPYFLWNNRGEGEMKVWIPVE
;
A
#
# COMPACT_ATOMS: atom_id res chain seq x y z
N TYR A 1 11.77 5.00 11.04
CA TYR A 1 12.12 6.39 11.40
C TYR A 1 13.07 6.41 12.59
N THR A 2 14.07 7.27 12.51
CA THR A 2 15.02 7.52 13.61
C THR A 2 14.90 8.98 14.01
N THR A 3 14.81 9.27 15.30
CA THR A 3 14.83 10.64 15.80
C THR A 3 15.69 10.77 17.05
N LEU A 4 16.30 11.93 17.22
CA LEU A 4 17.14 12.26 18.36
C LEU A 4 16.42 13.29 19.22
N PHE A 5 16.30 12.97 20.51
CA PHE A 5 15.70 13.88 21.50
C PHE A 5 16.75 14.27 22.55
N ARG A 6 16.82 15.54 22.83
CA ARG A 6 17.58 16.10 23.95
C ARG A 6 16.67 17.05 24.71
N SER A 7 16.30 16.65 25.89
CA SER A 7 15.50 17.48 26.80
C SER A 7 16.07 17.41 28.21
N LYS A 8 16.13 18.55 28.87
CA LYS A 8 16.55 18.62 30.27
C LYS A 8 15.42 18.33 31.24
N ASP A 9 14.18 18.52 30.83
CA ASP A 9 13.01 18.51 31.72
C ASP A 9 11.91 17.53 31.29
N CYS A 10 12.11 16.81 30.18
CA CYS A 10 11.13 15.84 29.67
C CYS A 10 11.63 14.41 29.93
N SER A 11 10.93 13.70 30.78
CA SER A 11 11.24 12.30 31.12
C SER A 11 10.52 11.27 30.27
N LYS A 12 9.54 11.69 29.47
CA LYS A 12 8.70 10.79 28.64
C LYS A 12 8.29 11.46 27.33
N ILE A 13 8.26 10.70 26.26
CA ILE A 13 7.73 11.12 24.96
C ILE A 13 6.57 10.22 24.57
N ALA A 14 5.52 10.83 24.00
CA ALA A 14 4.39 10.13 23.39
C ALA A 14 4.51 10.17 21.87
N ILE A 15 4.63 9.00 21.24
CA ILE A 15 4.78 8.84 19.80
C ILE A 15 3.51 8.22 19.26
N ARG A 16 2.88 8.86 18.27
CA ARG A 16 1.66 8.32 17.67
C ARG A 16 1.94 7.01 16.94
N HIS A 17 1.17 5.96 17.27
CA HIS A 17 1.12 4.73 16.51
C HIS A 17 0.07 4.89 15.39
N PRO A 18 0.45 4.88 14.11
CA PRO A 18 -0.48 5.05 13.01
C PRO A 18 -1.47 3.87 12.94
N ALA A 19 -2.74 4.17 12.61
CA ALA A 19 -3.78 3.15 12.49
C ALA A 19 -3.54 2.14 11.37
N TRP A 20 -2.75 2.50 10.36
CA TRP A 20 -2.38 1.62 9.25
C TRP A 20 -1.29 0.60 9.61
N SER A 21 -0.65 0.71 10.76
CA SER A 21 0.41 -0.22 11.18
C SER A 21 -0.16 -1.27 12.12
N SER A 22 0.06 -2.54 11.78
CA SER A 22 -0.35 -3.69 12.61
C SER A 22 0.52 -3.84 13.87
N GLY A 23 1.75 -3.32 13.84
CA GLY A 23 2.69 -3.38 14.96
C GLY A 23 3.84 -2.40 14.80
N VAL A 24 4.55 -2.17 15.90
CA VAL A 24 5.75 -1.33 15.93
C VAL A 24 6.80 -1.96 16.81
N LYS A 25 8.05 -1.95 16.33
CA LYS A 25 9.23 -2.23 17.13
C LYS A 25 9.89 -0.91 17.51
N VAL A 26 10.16 -0.73 18.78
CA VAL A 26 10.80 0.48 19.32
C VAL A 26 12.18 0.11 19.85
N LYS A 27 13.19 0.83 19.39
CA LYS A 27 14.55 0.71 19.95
C LYS A 27 14.97 2.04 20.56
N LYS A 28 15.48 2.00 21.77
CA LYS A 28 16.09 3.14 22.45
C LYS A 28 17.58 2.88 22.55
N ASN A 29 18.39 3.80 22.01
CA ASN A 29 19.85 3.70 21.98
C ASN A 29 20.36 2.33 21.45
N GLY A 30 19.69 1.83 20.39
CA GLY A 30 20.01 0.56 19.72
C GLY A 30 19.47 -0.70 20.42
N ARG A 31 18.85 -0.59 21.60
CA ARG A 31 18.24 -1.71 22.32
C ARG A 31 16.74 -1.71 22.14
N GLU A 32 16.15 -2.86 21.81
CA GLU A 32 14.70 -3.02 21.74
C GLU A 32 14.11 -2.87 23.14
N ILE A 33 13.03 -2.10 23.23
CA ILE A 33 12.30 -1.85 24.46
C ILE A 33 10.82 -2.17 24.28
N PHE A 34 10.21 -2.66 25.35
CA PHE A 34 8.76 -2.78 25.41
C PHE A 34 8.18 -1.41 25.79
N CYS A 35 7.17 -0.96 25.04
CA CYS A 35 6.51 0.32 25.31
C CYS A 35 5.02 0.10 25.54
N GLU A 36 4.49 0.79 26.55
CA GLU A 36 3.05 0.84 26.77
C GLU A 36 2.36 1.61 25.64
N ARG A 37 1.21 1.10 25.25
CA ARG A 37 0.32 1.78 24.31
C ARG A 37 -0.82 2.42 25.08
N SER A 38 -0.98 3.73 24.94
CA SER A 38 -2.10 4.44 25.55
C SER A 38 -3.41 4.11 24.83
N GLU A 39 -4.55 4.28 25.49
CA GLU A 39 -5.89 4.14 24.89
C GLU A 39 -6.09 5.10 23.70
N SER A 40 -5.44 6.25 23.71
CA SER A 40 -5.45 7.23 22.62
C SER A 40 -4.53 6.88 21.44
N GLY A 41 -3.88 5.69 21.44
CA GLY A 41 -3.06 5.18 20.34
C GLY A 41 -1.64 5.75 20.30
N TYR A 42 -1.11 6.25 21.41
CA TYR A 42 0.27 6.68 21.52
C TYR A 42 1.13 5.60 22.19
N ILE A 43 2.38 5.52 21.75
CA ILE A 43 3.44 4.74 22.37
C ILE A 43 4.17 5.66 23.33
N LEU A 44 4.32 5.24 24.58
CA LEU A 44 4.99 6.03 25.61
C LEU A 44 6.42 5.49 25.77
N VAL A 45 7.42 6.37 25.62
CA VAL A 45 8.84 6.02 25.76
C VAL A 45 9.47 6.90 26.84
N ASP A 46 10.05 6.25 27.84
CA ASP A 46 10.80 6.95 28.88
C ASP A 46 12.16 7.41 28.36
N LEU A 47 12.51 8.65 28.66
CA LEU A 47 13.75 9.29 28.25
C LEU A 47 14.71 9.46 29.43
N ASP A 48 16.00 9.33 29.13
CA ASP A 48 17.06 9.69 30.07
C ASP A 48 17.29 11.21 29.99
N THR A 49 17.01 11.90 31.08
CA THR A 49 17.01 13.38 31.09
C THR A 49 18.41 13.99 30.97
N GLN A 50 19.45 13.22 31.21
CA GLN A 50 20.85 13.67 31.19
C GLN A 50 21.60 13.28 29.92
N GLU A 51 20.98 12.48 29.04
CA GLU A 51 21.62 11.89 27.88
C GLU A 51 20.90 12.21 26.59
N ILE A 52 21.56 11.94 25.46
CA ILE A 52 20.92 11.94 24.13
C ILE A 52 20.17 10.62 23.98
N ASN A 53 18.88 10.69 23.77
CA ASN A 53 18.05 9.53 23.49
C ASN A 53 17.85 9.38 21.99
N ARG A 54 18.32 8.25 21.43
CA ARG A 54 18.03 7.85 20.07
C ARG A 54 16.87 6.87 20.08
N ILE A 55 15.76 7.23 19.39
CA ILE A 55 14.60 6.37 19.25
C ILE A 55 14.47 5.94 17.79
N ASP A 56 14.54 4.66 17.54
CA ASP A 56 14.32 4.04 16.24
C ASP A 56 12.95 3.32 16.26
N LEU A 57 12.12 3.61 15.26
CA LEU A 57 10.78 3.05 15.12
C LEU A 57 10.70 2.27 13.80
N GLU A 58 10.27 1.02 13.89
CA GLU A 58 9.99 0.15 12.76
C GLU A 58 8.51 -0.21 12.77
N PHE A 59 7.74 0.40 11.88
CA PHE A 59 6.32 0.12 11.72
C PHE A 59 6.10 -1.06 10.79
N GLN A 60 5.27 -2.01 11.21
CA GLN A 60 4.86 -3.11 10.35
C GLN A 60 3.83 -2.61 9.35
N MET A 61 4.09 -2.88 8.08
CA MET A 61 3.23 -2.48 6.96
C MET A 61 2.96 -3.70 6.09
N GLU A 62 1.70 -4.07 5.99
CA GLU A 62 1.24 -5.15 5.13
C GLU A 62 0.34 -4.59 4.04
N PRO A 63 0.38 -5.13 2.82
CA PRO A 63 -0.55 -4.74 1.78
C PRO A 63 -1.96 -5.22 2.13
N ILE A 64 -2.94 -4.37 1.94
CA ILE A 64 -4.35 -4.70 2.13
C ILE A 64 -5.19 -4.21 0.96
N VAL A 65 -6.24 -4.96 0.65
CA VAL A 65 -7.26 -4.55 -0.31
C VAL A 65 -8.32 -3.73 0.41
N ILE A 66 -8.65 -2.58 -0.12
CA ILE A 66 -9.70 -1.71 0.39
C ILE A 66 -10.83 -1.56 -0.62
N ALA A 67 -12.05 -1.40 -0.12
CA ALA A 67 -13.23 -1.11 -0.93
C ALA A 67 -13.80 0.27 -0.57
N ALA A 68 -14.40 0.93 -1.54
CA ALA A 68 -15.06 2.20 -1.32
C ALA A 68 -16.41 2.02 -0.59
N ASN A 69 -16.80 3.04 0.16
CA ASN A 69 -18.14 3.09 0.75
C ASN A 69 -19.21 3.10 -0.36
N ARG A 70 -20.35 2.47 -0.14
CA ARG A 70 -21.49 2.40 -1.09
C ARG A 70 -22.01 3.78 -1.54
N LYS A 71 -21.72 4.83 -0.79
CA LYS A 71 -22.06 6.21 -1.16
C LYS A 71 -21.22 6.76 -2.30
N ILE A 72 -20.08 6.15 -2.58
CA ILE A 72 -19.18 6.51 -3.68
C ILE A 72 -19.53 5.62 -4.88
N SER A 73 -20.47 6.08 -5.71
CA SER A 73 -21.00 5.28 -6.80
C SER A 73 -19.98 4.93 -7.87
N TYR A 74 -19.02 5.81 -8.14
CA TYR A 74 -17.97 5.60 -9.15
C TYR A 74 -17.03 4.44 -8.83
N ASP A 75 -16.86 4.12 -7.54
CA ASP A 75 -15.99 3.04 -7.09
C ASP A 75 -16.78 1.83 -6.59
N ALA A 76 -18.09 1.78 -6.90
CA ALA A 76 -18.92 0.64 -6.59
C ALA A 76 -18.37 -0.63 -7.25
N ARG A 77 -18.24 -1.72 -6.47
CA ARG A 77 -17.66 -3.00 -6.92
C ARG A 77 -16.21 -2.92 -7.39
N LYS A 78 -15.49 -1.90 -6.96
CA LYS A 78 -14.05 -1.76 -7.19
C LYS A 78 -13.29 -1.86 -5.89
N ALA A 79 -12.04 -2.25 -6.01
CA ALA A 79 -11.09 -2.29 -4.92
C ALA A 79 -9.80 -1.57 -5.31
N ALA A 80 -9.07 -1.13 -4.30
CA ALA A 80 -7.74 -0.58 -4.42
C ALA A 80 -6.79 -1.27 -3.43
N ILE A 81 -5.49 -1.16 -3.65
CA ILE A 81 -4.48 -1.69 -2.75
C ILE A 81 -3.78 -0.54 -2.03
N ILE A 82 -3.63 -0.68 -0.73
CA ILE A 82 -2.80 0.21 0.09
C ILE A 82 -1.78 -0.61 0.88
N MET A 83 -0.64 0.01 1.22
CA MET A 83 0.35 -0.56 2.11
C MET A 83 0.90 0.54 3.03
N GLY A 84 0.56 0.46 4.31
CA GLY A 84 0.79 1.57 5.24
C GLY A 84 0.06 2.84 4.78
N PRO A 85 0.75 4.00 4.69
CA PRO A 85 0.16 5.24 4.23
C PRO A 85 0.15 5.38 2.69
N LEU A 86 0.64 4.40 1.95
CA LEU A 86 0.81 4.48 0.51
C LEU A 86 -0.36 3.84 -0.23
N LEU A 87 -0.92 4.59 -1.17
CA LEU A 87 -1.86 4.10 -2.16
C LEU A 87 -1.07 3.49 -3.33
N TYR A 88 -1.57 2.41 -3.91
CA TYR A 88 -0.97 1.73 -5.05
C TYR A 88 -1.83 1.89 -6.29
N CYS A 89 -1.20 1.82 -7.45
CA CYS A 89 -1.85 1.87 -8.74
C CYS A 89 -1.32 0.80 -9.69
N PHE A 90 -2.11 0.49 -10.69
CA PHE A 90 -1.78 -0.40 -11.78
C PHE A 90 -1.48 0.46 -13.02
N GLU A 91 -0.30 0.29 -13.60
CA GLU A 91 0.08 0.98 -14.85
C GLU A 91 0.07 0.01 -16.02
N SER A 92 -0.26 0.51 -17.20
CA SER A 92 -0.25 -0.29 -18.44
C SER A 92 1.13 -0.83 -18.78
N ILE A 93 2.20 -0.16 -18.41
CA ILE A 93 3.58 -0.61 -18.61
C ILE A 93 3.89 -1.96 -17.92
N ASP A 94 3.23 -2.23 -16.79
CA ASP A 94 3.40 -3.48 -16.04
C ASP A 94 2.30 -4.50 -16.33
N ASN A 95 1.12 -4.04 -16.74
CA ASN A 95 -0.08 -4.84 -16.79
C ASN A 95 -0.67 -4.97 -18.21
N GLY A 96 -0.04 -4.38 -19.24
CA GLY A 96 -0.53 -4.37 -20.62
C GLY A 96 -1.49 -3.21 -20.91
N SER A 97 -1.76 -2.97 -22.21
CA SER A 97 -2.48 -1.79 -22.70
C SER A 97 -3.95 -1.69 -22.30
N GLU A 98 -4.60 -2.81 -22.06
CA GLU A 98 -6.04 -2.86 -21.76
C GLU A 98 -6.29 -2.86 -20.25
N ILE A 99 -5.91 -1.77 -19.59
CA ILE A 99 -5.99 -1.66 -18.13
C ILE A 99 -7.43 -1.57 -17.61
N GLU A 100 -8.37 -1.16 -18.48
CA GLU A 100 -9.81 -1.12 -18.18
C GLU A 100 -10.39 -2.52 -17.94
N GLU A 101 -9.79 -3.53 -18.57
CA GLU A 101 -10.25 -4.92 -18.55
C GLU A 101 -9.72 -5.73 -17.35
N LEU A 102 -8.91 -5.09 -16.51
CA LEU A 102 -8.35 -5.75 -15.33
C LEU A 102 -9.39 -5.87 -14.21
N GLY A 103 -9.42 -7.05 -13.58
CA GLY A 103 -10.16 -7.34 -12.35
C GLY A 103 -9.24 -7.89 -11.27
N LEU A 104 -9.51 -7.61 -10.01
CA LEU A 104 -8.74 -8.05 -8.84
C LEU A 104 -9.47 -9.15 -8.08
N TYR A 105 -8.80 -10.25 -7.79
CA TYR A 105 -9.26 -11.19 -6.77
C TYR A 105 -9.03 -10.58 -5.38
N ALA A 106 -10.06 -9.92 -4.85
CA ALA A 106 -9.96 -9.11 -3.63
C ALA A 106 -9.59 -9.92 -2.37
N GLN A 107 -9.86 -11.22 -2.37
CA GLN A 107 -9.48 -12.14 -1.30
C GLN A 107 -8.24 -12.98 -1.66
N GLY A 108 -7.58 -12.65 -2.77
CA GLY A 108 -6.35 -13.29 -3.20
C GLY A 108 -5.15 -12.88 -2.34
N GLU A 109 -4.13 -13.70 -2.39
CA GLU A 109 -2.85 -13.40 -1.73
C GLU A 109 -2.16 -12.21 -2.40
N LEU A 110 -1.62 -11.31 -1.58
CA LEU A 110 -0.79 -10.18 -2.01
C LEU A 110 0.68 -10.48 -1.69
N GLU A 111 1.50 -10.57 -2.71
CA GLU A 111 2.95 -10.78 -2.58
C GLU A 111 3.67 -9.43 -2.67
N THR A 112 4.55 -9.13 -1.72
CA THR A 112 5.37 -7.92 -1.74
C THR A 112 6.80 -8.25 -2.08
N LYS A 113 7.36 -7.55 -3.08
CA LYS A 113 8.80 -7.64 -3.43
C LYS A 113 9.42 -6.26 -3.49
N ARG A 114 10.66 -6.17 -3.02
CA ARG A 114 11.45 -4.96 -3.14
C ARG A 114 12.08 -4.88 -4.52
N ASN A 115 11.79 -3.80 -5.24
CA ASN A 115 12.27 -3.54 -6.60
C ASN A 115 12.82 -2.13 -6.73
N SER A 116 13.71 -1.91 -7.69
CA SER A 116 14.16 -0.57 -8.06
C SER A 116 13.32 -0.03 -9.22
N ILE A 117 12.56 1.02 -8.98
CA ILE A 117 11.72 1.68 -9.99
C ILE A 117 12.08 3.16 -10.03
N ALA A 118 12.38 3.68 -11.22
CA ALA A 118 12.81 5.08 -11.43
C ALA A 118 13.94 5.50 -10.47
N GLY A 119 14.90 4.60 -10.23
CA GLY A 119 16.04 4.85 -9.33
C GLY A 119 15.72 4.85 -7.84
N LYS A 120 14.52 4.42 -7.45
CA LYS A 120 14.10 4.31 -6.05
C LYS A 120 13.81 2.87 -5.66
N GLU A 121 14.33 2.46 -4.51
CA GLU A 121 14.00 1.18 -3.90
C GLU A 121 12.61 1.25 -3.26
N ILE A 122 11.68 0.46 -3.79
CA ILE A 122 10.28 0.45 -3.37
C ILE A 122 9.76 -0.98 -3.19
N ASN A 123 8.67 -1.11 -2.48
CA ASN A 123 7.89 -2.32 -2.46
C ASN A 123 6.90 -2.30 -3.62
N THR A 124 6.98 -3.30 -4.49
CA THR A 124 5.99 -3.60 -5.53
C THR A 124 5.07 -4.69 -5.01
N ILE A 125 3.78 -4.58 -5.26
CA ILE A 125 2.79 -5.57 -4.83
C ILE A 125 2.34 -6.35 -6.06
N TYR A 126 2.35 -7.68 -5.94
CA TYR A 126 1.82 -8.60 -6.92
C TYR A 126 0.53 -9.22 -6.40
N ALA A 127 -0.48 -9.25 -7.24
CA ALA A 127 -1.78 -9.83 -6.94
C ALA A 127 -2.21 -10.77 -8.07
N LYS A 128 -3.16 -11.63 -7.78
CA LYS A 128 -3.88 -12.40 -8.80
C LYS A 128 -5.13 -11.64 -9.21
N GLY A 129 -5.47 -11.75 -10.48
CA GLY A 129 -6.66 -11.12 -11.03
C GLY A 129 -7.03 -11.71 -12.37
N THR A 130 -7.92 -11.05 -13.06
CA THR A 130 -8.38 -11.42 -14.38
C THR A 130 -8.15 -10.31 -15.38
N ARG A 131 -8.09 -10.69 -16.64
CA ARG A 131 -8.27 -9.78 -17.76
C ARG A 131 -9.49 -10.24 -18.54
N ARG A 132 -10.41 -9.35 -18.77
CA ARG A 132 -11.53 -9.57 -19.68
C ARG A 132 -11.03 -9.37 -21.11
N ARG A 133 -11.52 -10.16 -22.03
CA ARG A 133 -11.31 -9.94 -23.45
C ARG A 133 -12.61 -9.39 -24.03
N GLU A 134 -12.51 -8.29 -24.75
CA GLU A 134 -13.61 -7.77 -25.51
C GLU A 134 -13.91 -8.61 -26.75
N LEU A 135 -15.06 -8.35 -27.36
CA LEU A 135 -15.41 -8.92 -28.65
C LEU A 135 -14.41 -8.43 -29.71
N GLU A 136 -13.70 -9.37 -30.32
CA GLU A 136 -12.81 -9.07 -31.45
C GLU A 136 -13.63 -8.81 -32.70
N GLY A 137 -13.27 -7.79 -33.49
CA GLY A 137 -13.81 -7.49 -34.80
C GLY A 137 -14.47 -6.12 -34.93
N ASP A 138 -14.94 -5.79 -36.15
CA ASP A 138 -15.50 -4.47 -36.48
C ASP A 138 -16.98 -4.29 -36.07
N THR A 139 -17.56 -5.27 -35.40
CA THR A 139 -18.97 -5.20 -34.97
C THR A 139 -19.10 -4.44 -33.66
N LEU A 140 -19.94 -3.40 -33.65
CA LEU A 140 -20.18 -2.58 -32.45
C LEU A 140 -20.94 -3.32 -31.35
N TYR A 141 -21.73 -4.33 -31.70
CA TYR A 141 -22.54 -5.14 -30.78
C TYR A 141 -22.50 -6.60 -31.19
N GLY A 142 -22.39 -7.49 -30.22
CA GLY A 142 -22.38 -8.92 -30.43
C GLY A 142 -23.06 -9.68 -29.30
N VAL A 143 -23.13 -11.01 -29.43
CA VAL A 143 -23.64 -11.85 -28.34
C VAL A 143 -22.64 -11.81 -27.20
N TYR A 144 -23.10 -11.50 -25.99
CA TYR A 144 -22.25 -11.49 -24.81
C TYR A 144 -21.63 -12.86 -24.59
N GLN A 145 -20.32 -12.89 -24.58
CA GLN A 145 -19.52 -14.05 -24.20
C GLN A 145 -18.54 -13.61 -23.15
N GLU A 146 -18.62 -14.22 -21.96
CA GLU A 146 -17.66 -13.93 -20.93
C GLU A 146 -16.35 -14.65 -21.25
N MET A 147 -15.35 -13.87 -21.68
CA MET A 147 -13.99 -14.39 -21.87
C MET A 147 -13.09 -13.69 -20.85
N LYS A 148 -12.57 -14.49 -19.91
CA LYS A 148 -11.64 -14.05 -18.88
C LYS A 148 -10.41 -14.95 -18.88
N GLU A 149 -9.26 -14.37 -18.67
CA GLU A 149 -8.03 -15.10 -18.40
C GLU A 149 -7.45 -14.67 -17.06
N ASP A 150 -6.88 -15.64 -16.35
CA ASP A 150 -6.15 -15.35 -15.12
C ASP A 150 -4.84 -14.64 -15.44
N VAL A 151 -4.58 -13.53 -14.75
CA VAL A 151 -3.37 -12.74 -14.93
C VAL A 151 -2.71 -12.41 -13.59
N LYS A 152 -1.41 -12.20 -13.64
CA LYS A 152 -0.67 -11.63 -12.52
C LYS A 152 -0.68 -10.10 -12.67
N LEU A 153 -1.22 -9.44 -11.68
CA LEU A 153 -1.26 -7.99 -11.60
C LEU A 153 -0.04 -7.46 -10.86
N THR A 154 0.47 -6.33 -11.32
CA THR A 154 1.59 -5.60 -10.70
C THR A 154 1.13 -4.22 -10.29
N ALA A 155 1.21 -3.92 -9.00
CA ALA A 155 0.87 -2.61 -8.45
C ALA A 155 2.11 -1.92 -7.87
N ILE A 156 2.24 -0.64 -8.16
CA ILE A 156 3.33 0.22 -7.66
C ILE A 156 2.77 1.37 -6.83
N PRO A 157 3.57 2.00 -5.95
CA PRO A 157 3.12 3.18 -5.24
C PRO A 157 2.68 4.31 -6.19
N TYR A 158 1.50 4.86 -5.97
CA TYR A 158 0.89 5.89 -6.81
C TYR A 158 1.80 7.11 -7.07
N PHE A 159 2.64 7.49 -6.10
CA PHE A 159 3.56 8.63 -6.27
C PHE A 159 4.65 8.40 -7.33
N LEU A 160 4.80 7.16 -7.83
CA LEU A 160 5.71 6.80 -8.91
C LEU A 160 5.03 6.73 -10.28
N TRP A 161 3.74 6.94 -10.34
CA TRP A 161 3.00 6.95 -11.59
C TRP A 161 3.63 7.92 -12.61
N ASN A 162 3.64 7.49 -13.87
CA ASN A 162 4.15 8.24 -15.02
C ASN A 162 5.64 8.63 -14.98
N ASN A 163 6.44 7.97 -14.15
CA ASN A 163 7.89 8.21 -14.09
C ASN A 163 8.70 7.26 -14.99
N ARG A 164 8.02 6.33 -15.70
CA ARG A 164 8.64 5.32 -16.55
C ARG A 164 8.23 5.42 -18.03
N GLY A 165 7.45 6.39 -18.37
CA GLY A 165 6.88 6.62 -19.71
C GLY A 165 5.39 6.88 -19.67
N GLU A 166 4.84 7.33 -20.79
CA GLU A 166 3.41 7.56 -20.95
C GLU A 166 2.65 6.23 -20.92
N GLY A 167 1.49 6.24 -20.29
CA GLY A 167 0.63 5.07 -20.21
C GLY A 167 -0.62 5.31 -19.38
N GLU A 168 -1.54 4.39 -19.48
CA GLU A 168 -2.76 4.39 -18.66
C GLU A 168 -2.48 3.93 -17.24
N MET A 169 -3.31 4.38 -16.30
CA MET A 169 -3.20 4.02 -14.90
C MET A 169 -4.57 3.92 -14.25
N LYS A 170 -4.72 2.94 -13.37
CA LYS A 170 -5.88 2.81 -12.47
C LYS A 170 -5.47 2.54 -11.04
N VAL A 171 -6.22 3.12 -10.12
CA VAL A 171 -6.16 2.82 -8.69
C VAL A 171 -7.27 1.85 -8.31
N TRP A 172 -8.49 2.17 -8.73
CA TRP A 172 -9.69 1.37 -8.47
C TRP A 172 -10.00 0.47 -9.65
N ILE A 173 -9.89 -0.84 -9.47
CA ILE A 173 -10.23 -1.83 -10.48
C ILE A 173 -11.36 -2.74 -10.01
N PRO A 174 -12.15 -3.31 -10.91
CA PRO A 174 -13.23 -4.24 -10.58
C PRO A 174 -12.78 -5.37 -9.65
N VAL A 175 -13.68 -5.83 -8.79
CA VAL A 175 -13.52 -7.01 -7.94
C VAL A 175 -14.15 -8.20 -8.62
N GLU A 176 -13.41 -9.32 -8.63
CA GLU A 176 -13.81 -10.62 -9.15
C GLU A 176 -14.13 -11.62 -8.04
#